data_5ca9eeda8dbcc615e2e093139fc22940
#
_entry.id   5ca9eeda8dbcc615e2e093139fc22940
#
_cell.length_a   1.000
_cell.length_b   1.000
_cell.length_c   1.000
_cell.angle_alpha   90.00
_cell.angle_beta   90.00
_cell.angle_gamma   90.00
#
_symmetry.space_group_name_H-M   'P 1'
#
loop_
_entity.id
_entity.type
_entity.pdbx_description
1 polymer ?
#
loop_
_entity_poly.entity_id
_entity_poly.type
_entity_poly.pdbx_seq_one_letter_code
_entity_poly.pdbx_strand_id
1 'polypeptide(L)'
;KCRREAYDNQSLLLELEALGATLHMGADYLDNLTQDVIFRSPGIRPDIPAFAQAKANGAVITSEMEVFFHVCPCKTIAVTGSDGKTTTTTIIAKLLEAAGYHVHLGGNIGRPLLPDIESIQPDDLAVLELSSFQLMTMDTSADIAVVTNLAPNHLDIHKGMEEYIAAKKNIFLYQNAQQKVVLNRDNDITYSFVPEAKGQVTLFSRQNHLDEGVVLEDGVICVKKDG
;
A
#
# COMPACT_ATOMS: atom_id res chain seq x y z
N LYS A 1 -5.46 -10.01 -14.41
CA LYS A 1 -5.08 -9.08 -15.52
C LYS A 1 -3.79 -9.50 -16.20
N CYS A 2 -2.75 -9.88 -15.48
CA CYS A 2 -1.47 -10.31 -16.07
C CYS A 2 -1.57 -11.47 -17.07
N ARG A 3 -2.48 -12.41 -16.89
CA ARG A 3 -2.67 -13.52 -17.83
C ARG A 3 -3.02 -13.06 -19.26
N ARG A 4 -3.92 -12.08 -19.39
CA ARG A 4 -4.43 -11.66 -20.71
C ARG A 4 -3.45 -10.72 -21.40
N GLU A 5 -2.89 -9.77 -20.65
CA GLU A 5 -1.90 -8.81 -21.18
C GLU A 5 -0.60 -9.48 -21.60
N ALA A 6 -0.16 -10.54 -20.88
CA ALA A 6 1.03 -11.30 -21.27
C ALA A 6 0.81 -12.10 -22.57
N TYR A 7 -0.36 -12.66 -22.80
CA TYR A 7 -0.69 -13.34 -24.06
C TYR A 7 -0.77 -12.38 -25.25
N ASP A 8 -1.19 -11.13 -25.01
CA ASP A 8 -1.34 -10.12 -26.06
C ASP A 8 -0.03 -9.39 -26.38
N ASN A 9 1.04 -9.59 -25.57
CA ASN A 9 2.32 -8.90 -25.75
C ASN A 9 3.48 -9.89 -26.06
N GLN A 10 3.45 -10.46 -27.25
CA GLN A 10 4.48 -11.41 -27.70
C GLN A 10 5.90 -10.83 -27.64
N SER A 11 6.09 -9.52 -27.87
CA SER A 11 7.40 -8.90 -27.81
C SER A 11 7.99 -8.93 -26.41
N LEU A 12 7.18 -8.67 -25.37
CA LEU A 12 7.61 -8.75 -23.98
C LEU A 12 7.98 -10.19 -23.58
N LEU A 13 7.21 -11.18 -24.03
CA LEU A 13 7.52 -12.59 -23.75
C LEU A 13 8.87 -12.99 -24.32
N LEU A 14 9.14 -12.64 -25.59
CA LEU A 14 10.42 -12.90 -26.24
C LEU A 14 11.58 -12.16 -25.57
N GLU A 15 11.36 -10.94 -25.10
CA GLU A 15 12.36 -10.16 -24.36
C GLU A 15 12.70 -10.83 -23.02
N LEU A 16 11.70 -11.29 -22.27
CA LEU A 16 11.88 -12.00 -21.01
C LEU A 16 12.65 -13.30 -21.21
N GLU A 17 12.30 -14.10 -22.23
CA GLU A 17 13.03 -15.33 -22.58
C GLU A 17 14.49 -15.04 -22.99
N ALA A 18 14.72 -13.97 -23.76
CA ALA A 18 16.07 -13.55 -24.14
C ALA A 18 16.93 -13.12 -22.93
N LEU A 19 16.29 -12.62 -21.87
CA LEU A 19 16.92 -12.33 -20.58
C LEU A 19 17.11 -13.59 -19.69
N GLY A 20 16.73 -14.77 -20.19
CA GLY A 20 16.89 -16.05 -19.48
C GLY A 20 15.70 -16.42 -18.58
N ALA A 21 14.57 -15.73 -18.68
CA ALA A 21 13.37 -16.10 -17.95
C ALA A 21 12.74 -17.37 -18.52
N THR A 22 12.26 -18.26 -17.63
CA THR A 22 11.41 -19.39 -18.00
C THR A 22 9.95 -19.02 -17.81
N LEU A 23 9.16 -19.13 -18.87
CA LEU A 23 7.76 -18.76 -18.87
C LEU A 23 6.86 -19.98 -18.60
N HIS A 24 6.06 -19.91 -17.52
CA HIS A 24 5.02 -20.88 -17.22
C HIS A 24 3.65 -20.25 -17.51
N MET A 25 2.99 -20.75 -18.56
CA MET A 25 1.74 -20.18 -19.07
C MET A 25 0.62 -21.22 -18.93
N GLY A 26 -0.64 -20.73 -18.89
CA GLY A 26 -1.81 -21.61 -18.85
C GLY A 26 -2.48 -21.67 -17.49
N ALA A 27 -3.35 -22.68 -17.29
CA ALA A 27 -4.16 -22.82 -16.08
C ALA A 27 -3.35 -23.33 -14.87
N ASP A 28 -2.30 -24.06 -15.17
CA ASP A 28 -1.39 -24.77 -14.25
C ASP A 28 -0.11 -24.01 -13.88
N TYR A 29 -0.03 -22.72 -14.24
CA TYR A 29 1.19 -21.90 -14.05
C TYR A 29 1.64 -21.76 -12.58
N LEU A 30 0.80 -22.09 -11.62
CA LEU A 30 1.11 -22.10 -10.18
C LEU A 30 1.40 -23.51 -9.64
N ASP A 31 1.33 -24.54 -10.50
CA ASP A 31 1.60 -25.90 -10.05
C ASP A 31 3.11 -26.11 -9.86
N ASN A 32 3.46 -26.89 -8.84
CA ASN A 32 4.84 -27.28 -8.55
C ASN A 32 5.83 -26.12 -8.43
N LEU A 33 5.48 -25.09 -7.66
CA LEU A 33 6.38 -23.97 -7.35
C LEU A 33 7.59 -24.49 -6.53
N THR A 34 8.78 -24.38 -7.12
CA THR A 34 10.06 -24.86 -6.53
C THR A 34 11.07 -23.75 -6.30
N GLN A 35 10.70 -22.51 -6.53
CA GLN A 35 11.55 -21.33 -6.38
C GLN A 35 11.75 -20.99 -4.89
N ASP A 36 12.96 -20.54 -4.54
CA ASP A 36 13.29 -20.12 -3.17
C ASP A 36 12.55 -18.84 -2.78
N VAL A 37 12.32 -17.92 -3.74
CA VAL A 37 11.60 -16.65 -3.56
C VAL A 37 10.53 -16.50 -4.63
N ILE A 38 9.32 -16.20 -4.19
CA ILE A 38 8.16 -16.05 -5.07
C ILE A 38 7.54 -14.67 -4.85
N PHE A 39 7.61 -13.82 -5.88
CA PHE A 39 6.93 -12.53 -5.89
C PHE A 39 5.47 -12.70 -6.31
N ARG A 40 4.57 -12.50 -5.37
CA ARG A 40 3.13 -12.59 -5.59
C ARG A 40 2.59 -11.30 -6.20
N SER A 41 1.85 -11.41 -7.30
CA SER A 41 1.02 -10.30 -7.78
C SER A 41 -0.09 -9.99 -6.76
N PRO A 42 -0.40 -8.72 -6.46
CA PRO A 42 -1.47 -8.34 -5.51
C PRO A 42 -2.84 -8.95 -5.84
N GLY A 43 -3.15 -9.19 -7.12
CA GLY A 43 -4.40 -9.82 -7.56
C GLY A 43 -4.53 -11.32 -7.24
N ILE A 44 -3.46 -11.98 -6.75
CA ILE A 44 -3.49 -13.39 -6.34
C ILE A 44 -3.59 -13.45 -4.83
N ARG A 45 -4.57 -14.18 -4.30
CA ARG A 45 -4.71 -14.34 -2.84
C ARG A 45 -3.48 -15.04 -2.23
N PRO A 46 -3.03 -14.62 -1.03
CA PRO A 46 -1.85 -15.20 -0.37
C PRO A 46 -2.11 -16.60 0.22
N ASP A 47 -3.37 -16.98 0.42
CA ASP A 47 -3.81 -18.21 1.08
C ASP A 47 -4.18 -19.34 0.10
N ILE A 48 -3.74 -19.29 -1.14
CA ILE A 48 -3.96 -20.38 -2.10
C ILE A 48 -3.07 -21.60 -1.77
N PRO A 49 -3.55 -22.82 -2.07
CA PRO A 49 -2.82 -24.06 -1.75
C PRO A 49 -1.40 -24.10 -2.33
N ALA A 50 -1.19 -23.58 -3.53
CA ALA A 50 0.13 -23.54 -4.17
C ALA A 50 1.16 -22.76 -3.35
N PHE A 51 0.78 -21.60 -2.78
CA PHE A 51 1.68 -20.83 -1.93
C PHE A 51 1.89 -21.48 -0.55
N ALA A 52 0.85 -22.11 0.00
CA ALA A 52 0.99 -22.87 1.24
C ALA A 52 1.99 -24.02 1.09
N GLN A 53 1.92 -24.77 -0.01
CA GLN A 53 2.85 -25.84 -0.33
C GLN A 53 4.29 -25.31 -0.56
N ALA A 54 4.44 -24.22 -1.32
CA ALA A 54 5.75 -23.61 -1.57
C ALA A 54 6.41 -23.15 -0.25
N LYS A 55 5.64 -22.52 0.66
CA LYS A 55 6.12 -22.15 2.01
C LYS A 55 6.54 -23.37 2.83
N ALA A 56 5.76 -24.44 2.79
CA ALA A 56 6.11 -25.69 3.47
C ALA A 56 7.42 -26.31 2.95
N ASN A 57 7.74 -26.06 1.69
CA ASN A 57 9.01 -26.48 1.05
C ASN A 57 10.16 -25.47 1.29
N GLY A 58 9.94 -24.39 2.07
CA GLY A 58 10.97 -23.42 2.42
C GLY A 58 10.99 -22.14 1.57
N ALA A 59 10.06 -21.97 0.61
CA ALA A 59 10.00 -20.77 -0.22
C ALA A 59 9.53 -19.55 0.57
N VAL A 60 10.13 -18.40 0.29
CA VAL A 60 9.66 -17.08 0.75
C VAL A 60 8.64 -16.54 -0.24
N ILE A 61 7.42 -16.27 0.23
CA ILE A 61 6.39 -15.61 -0.57
C ILE A 61 6.37 -14.14 -0.17
N THR A 62 6.60 -13.27 -1.12
CA THR A 62 6.65 -11.80 -0.94
C THR A 62 5.93 -11.08 -2.07
N SER A 63 5.96 -9.76 -2.04
CA SER A 63 5.48 -8.90 -3.12
C SER A 63 6.48 -7.77 -3.39
N GLU A 64 6.34 -7.10 -4.52
CA GLU A 64 7.15 -5.92 -4.86
C GLU A 64 7.09 -4.87 -3.75
N MET A 65 5.90 -4.61 -3.23
CA MET A 65 5.69 -3.57 -2.22
C MET A 65 6.24 -3.96 -0.84
N GLU A 66 6.15 -5.23 -0.44
CA GLU A 66 6.78 -5.73 0.80
C GLU A 66 8.30 -5.54 0.75
N VAL A 67 8.93 -5.98 -0.34
CA VAL A 67 10.38 -5.80 -0.51
C VAL A 67 10.74 -4.31 -0.56
N PHE A 68 9.98 -3.49 -1.29
CA PHE A 68 10.22 -2.04 -1.34
C PHE A 68 10.25 -1.43 0.07
N PHE A 69 9.28 -1.73 0.93
CA PHE A 69 9.23 -1.19 2.31
C PHE A 69 10.41 -1.63 3.18
N HIS A 70 10.96 -2.81 2.94
CA HIS A 70 12.13 -3.31 3.68
C HIS A 70 13.46 -2.68 3.24
N VAL A 71 13.57 -2.24 1.97
CA VAL A 71 14.84 -1.75 1.42
C VAL A 71 14.82 -0.24 1.11
N CYS A 72 13.66 0.43 1.20
CA CYS A 72 13.54 1.85 0.92
C CYS A 72 14.36 2.68 1.92
N PRO A 73 15.32 3.48 1.43
CA PRO A 73 16.19 4.24 2.33
C PRO A 73 15.54 5.54 2.84
N CYS A 74 14.47 6.02 2.21
CA CYS A 74 13.82 7.29 2.52
C CYS A 74 12.52 7.10 3.30
N LYS A 75 11.96 8.20 3.82
CA LYS A 75 10.66 8.17 4.50
C LYS A 75 9.52 7.84 3.55
N THR A 76 8.61 7.01 4.02
CA THR A 76 7.44 6.56 3.29
C THR A 76 6.17 7.25 3.79
N ILE A 77 5.37 7.77 2.85
CA ILE A 77 4.04 8.33 3.09
C ILE A 77 3.06 7.47 2.30
N ALA A 78 2.22 6.71 2.97
CA ALA A 78 1.31 5.80 2.29
C ALA A 78 -0.16 6.16 2.53
N VAL A 79 -0.96 6.07 1.47
CA VAL A 79 -2.38 6.39 1.47
C VAL A 79 -3.18 5.15 1.12
N THR A 80 -4.18 4.82 1.94
CA THR A 80 -5.19 3.80 1.65
C THR A 80 -6.59 4.31 1.95
N GLY A 81 -7.60 3.53 1.59
CA GLY A 81 -9.01 3.82 1.81
C GLY A 81 -9.88 3.11 0.76
N SER A 82 -11.18 3.23 0.87
CA SER A 82 -12.10 2.78 -0.17
C SER A 82 -12.07 3.76 -1.34
N ASP A 83 -12.23 5.05 -1.07
CA ASP A 83 -12.30 6.13 -2.04
C ASP A 83 -11.26 7.22 -1.76
N GLY A 84 -10.93 8.02 -2.78
CA GLY A 84 -10.07 9.19 -2.66
C GLY A 84 -8.57 8.92 -2.56
N LYS A 85 -8.11 7.67 -2.60
CA LYS A 85 -6.70 7.29 -2.51
C LYS A 85 -5.85 8.03 -3.55
N THR A 86 -6.14 7.85 -4.82
CA THR A 86 -5.35 8.41 -5.94
C THR A 86 -5.27 9.94 -5.88
N THR A 87 -6.40 10.59 -5.60
CA THR A 87 -6.45 12.05 -5.47
C THR A 87 -5.60 12.52 -4.30
N THR A 88 -5.75 11.90 -3.13
CA THR A 88 -4.99 12.27 -1.93
C THR A 88 -3.49 12.03 -2.12
N THR A 89 -3.10 10.87 -2.64
CA THR A 89 -1.69 10.53 -2.92
C THR A 89 -1.07 11.53 -3.89
N THR A 90 -1.78 11.85 -4.98
CA THR A 90 -1.31 12.81 -5.98
C THR A 90 -1.17 14.23 -5.42
N ILE A 91 -2.12 14.67 -4.59
CA ILE A 91 -2.07 16.00 -3.95
C ILE A 91 -0.86 16.06 -2.99
N ILE A 92 -0.67 15.03 -2.15
CA ILE A 92 0.49 14.97 -1.24
C ILE A 92 1.78 15.06 -2.02
N ALA A 93 1.96 14.25 -3.07
CA ALA A 93 3.15 14.27 -3.90
C ALA A 93 3.42 15.67 -4.48
N LYS A 94 2.40 16.29 -5.10
CA LYS A 94 2.55 17.63 -5.69
C LYS A 94 2.85 18.73 -4.68
N LEU A 95 2.29 18.67 -3.48
CA LEU A 95 2.59 19.63 -2.42
C LEU A 95 4.04 19.50 -1.94
N LEU A 96 4.53 18.27 -1.81
CA LEU A 96 5.91 18.00 -1.41
C LEU A 96 6.91 18.41 -2.50
N GLU A 97 6.62 18.11 -3.77
CA GLU A 97 7.41 18.59 -4.91
C GLU A 97 7.47 20.13 -4.94
N ALA A 98 6.34 20.80 -4.74
CA ALA A 98 6.27 22.26 -4.68
C ALA A 98 7.02 22.84 -3.47
N ALA A 99 7.17 22.07 -2.39
CA ALA A 99 7.98 22.42 -1.24
C ALA A 99 9.49 22.13 -1.43
N GLY A 100 9.90 21.60 -2.58
CA GLY A 100 11.29 21.35 -2.96
C GLY A 100 11.83 19.96 -2.62
N TYR A 101 10.97 19.02 -2.20
CA TYR A 101 11.38 17.63 -1.97
C TYR A 101 11.44 16.84 -3.29
N HIS A 102 12.39 15.91 -3.36
CA HIS A 102 12.39 14.90 -4.41
C HIS A 102 11.43 13.77 -4.03
N VAL A 103 10.41 13.54 -4.86
CA VAL A 103 9.29 12.64 -4.55
C VAL A 103 9.24 11.47 -5.52
N HIS A 104 9.18 10.26 -4.97
CA HIS A 104 8.93 9.02 -5.71
C HIS A 104 7.47 8.60 -5.52
N LEU A 105 6.66 8.76 -6.56
CA LEU A 105 5.24 8.45 -6.54
C LEU A 105 5.00 7.04 -7.11
N GLY A 106 4.33 6.17 -6.36
CA GLY A 106 4.09 4.80 -6.82
C GLY A 106 3.08 4.01 -5.99
N GLY A 107 3.24 2.69 -6.01
CA GLY A 107 2.33 1.74 -5.35
C GLY A 107 1.25 1.21 -6.28
N ASN A 108 -0.03 1.35 -5.93
CA ASN A 108 -1.16 0.93 -6.77
C ASN A 108 -1.42 1.87 -7.97
N ILE A 109 -0.66 2.93 -8.08
CA ILE A 109 -0.67 3.92 -9.18
C ILE A 109 0.73 4.12 -9.73
N GLY A 110 0.83 4.63 -10.95
CA GLY A 110 2.11 4.91 -11.57
C GLY A 110 2.85 3.63 -11.96
N ARG A 111 4.15 3.60 -11.69
CA ARG A 111 5.05 2.47 -11.96
C ARG A 111 5.56 1.83 -10.68
N PRO A 112 5.98 0.56 -10.70
CA PRO A 112 6.68 -0.06 -9.59
C PRO A 112 7.93 0.75 -9.22
N LEU A 113 8.20 0.91 -7.91
CA LEU A 113 9.35 1.68 -7.43
C LEU A 113 10.57 0.83 -7.08
N LEU A 114 10.37 -0.47 -6.82
CA LEU A 114 11.47 -1.37 -6.48
C LEU A 114 12.57 -1.42 -7.55
N PRO A 115 12.29 -1.39 -8.87
CA PRO A 115 13.33 -1.34 -9.89
C PRO A 115 14.24 -0.10 -9.83
N ASP A 116 13.74 1.00 -9.24
CA ASP A 116 14.47 2.26 -9.12
C ASP A 116 15.13 2.43 -7.74
N ILE A 117 15.10 1.44 -6.88
CA ILE A 117 15.50 1.52 -5.47
C ILE A 117 16.92 2.08 -5.27
N GLU A 118 17.85 1.75 -6.16
CA GLU A 118 19.23 2.23 -6.10
C GLU A 118 19.36 3.73 -6.36
N SER A 119 18.36 4.35 -7.01
CA SER A 119 18.35 5.79 -7.28
C SER A 119 17.72 6.60 -6.15
N ILE A 120 16.98 5.97 -5.24
CA ILE A 120 16.28 6.63 -4.14
C ILE A 120 17.30 7.01 -3.04
N GLN A 121 17.29 8.28 -2.63
CA GLN A 121 18.20 8.78 -1.62
C GLN A 121 17.53 8.89 -0.24
N PRO A 122 18.26 8.85 0.88
CA PRO A 122 17.70 8.95 2.23
C PRO A 122 16.88 10.23 2.51
N ASP A 123 17.19 11.33 1.81
CA ASP A 123 16.50 12.61 1.96
C ASP A 123 15.30 12.78 1.01
N ASP A 124 15.04 11.81 0.14
CA ASP A 124 13.86 11.76 -0.72
C ASP A 124 12.61 11.38 0.07
N LEU A 125 11.47 11.41 -0.58
CA LEU A 125 10.19 10.95 -0.01
C LEU A 125 9.50 9.98 -0.98
N ALA A 126 9.09 8.82 -0.48
CA ALA A 126 8.24 7.89 -1.24
C ALA A 126 6.77 8.11 -0.87
N VAL A 127 5.95 8.51 -1.84
CA VAL A 127 4.51 8.73 -1.67
C VAL A 127 3.75 7.63 -2.40
N LEU A 128 3.03 6.81 -1.65
CA LEU A 128 2.53 5.51 -2.10
C LEU A 128 1.00 5.41 -1.98
N GLU A 129 0.33 5.01 -3.06
CA GLU A 129 -1.04 4.51 -2.95
C GLU A 129 -1.00 3.02 -2.65
N LEU A 130 -1.70 2.56 -1.61
CA LEU A 130 -1.74 1.14 -1.26
C LEU A 130 -3.17 0.59 -1.32
N SER A 131 -3.34 -0.49 -2.10
CA SER A 131 -4.56 -1.29 -2.13
C SER A 131 -4.64 -2.24 -0.94
N SER A 132 -5.84 -2.74 -0.62
CA SER A 132 -6.01 -3.78 0.40
C SER A 132 -5.27 -5.08 0.06
N PHE A 133 -5.11 -5.38 -1.23
CA PHE A 133 -4.40 -6.58 -1.68
C PHE A 133 -2.89 -6.51 -1.48
N GLN A 134 -2.31 -5.32 -1.62
CA GLN A 134 -0.90 -5.07 -1.29
C GLN A 134 -0.71 -5.15 0.23
N LEU A 135 -1.57 -4.47 0.99
CA LEU A 135 -1.51 -4.40 2.45
C LEU A 135 -1.76 -5.75 3.15
N MET A 136 -2.48 -6.69 2.51
CA MET A 136 -2.95 -7.94 3.15
C MET A 136 -1.83 -8.77 3.80
N THR A 137 -0.63 -8.74 3.24
CA THR A 137 0.53 -9.53 3.71
C THR A 137 1.68 -8.68 4.23
N MET A 138 1.53 -7.35 4.21
CA MET A 138 2.57 -6.45 4.72
C MET A 138 2.73 -6.60 6.24
N ASP A 139 3.97 -6.71 6.68
CA ASP A 139 4.43 -6.78 8.07
C ASP A 139 5.19 -5.51 8.51
N THR A 140 5.23 -4.51 7.63
CA THR A 140 5.85 -3.20 7.83
C THR A 140 4.85 -2.12 7.49
N SER A 141 4.83 -1.03 8.27
CA SER A 141 3.94 0.12 8.06
C SER A 141 4.71 1.33 7.55
N ALA A 142 3.98 2.27 6.93
CA ALA A 142 4.55 3.53 6.48
C ALA A 142 4.95 4.45 7.65
N ASP A 143 5.94 5.33 7.44
CA ASP A 143 6.32 6.35 8.42
C ASP A 143 5.18 7.34 8.68
N ILE A 144 4.45 7.68 7.61
CA ILE A 144 3.21 8.45 7.68
C ILE A 144 2.13 7.68 6.93
N ALA A 145 1.14 7.17 7.66
CA ALA A 145 0.00 6.47 7.11
C ALA A 145 -1.21 7.41 7.02
N VAL A 146 -1.97 7.31 5.92
CA VAL A 146 -3.22 8.07 5.72
C VAL A 146 -4.33 7.10 5.36
N VAL A 147 -5.43 7.11 6.13
CA VAL A 147 -6.63 6.34 5.81
C VAL A 147 -7.77 7.30 5.51
N THR A 148 -8.18 7.37 4.23
CA THR A 148 -9.17 8.37 3.77
C THR A 148 -10.58 8.07 4.27
N ASN A 149 -11.05 6.85 4.02
CA ASN A 149 -12.35 6.32 4.46
C ASN A 149 -12.39 4.81 4.27
N LEU A 150 -13.31 4.14 4.93
CA LEU A 150 -13.64 2.75 4.69
C LEU A 150 -15.14 2.57 4.52
N ALA A 151 -15.52 1.97 3.40
CA ALA A 151 -16.86 1.53 3.06
C ALA A 151 -16.79 0.14 2.42
N PRO A 152 -17.86 -0.66 2.41
CA PRO A 152 -17.90 -1.96 1.74
C PRO A 152 -17.43 -1.85 0.29
N ASN A 153 -16.33 -2.55 -0.03
CA ASN A 153 -15.75 -2.59 -1.37
C ASN A 153 -14.93 -3.88 -1.54
N HIS A 154 -14.85 -4.41 -2.76
CA HIS A 154 -14.06 -5.62 -3.09
C HIS A 154 -14.38 -6.86 -2.23
N LEU A 155 -15.63 -6.98 -1.76
CA LEU A 155 -16.07 -8.12 -0.92
C LEU A 155 -16.22 -9.42 -1.72
N ASP A 156 -16.10 -9.35 -3.03
CA ASP A 156 -16.02 -10.50 -3.95
C ASP A 156 -14.68 -11.25 -3.85
N ILE A 157 -13.63 -10.56 -3.39
CA ILE A 157 -12.27 -11.13 -3.27
C ILE A 157 -11.87 -11.32 -1.81
N HIS A 158 -12.18 -10.35 -0.94
CA HIS A 158 -12.01 -10.49 0.51
C HIS A 158 -13.08 -11.43 1.10
N LYS A 159 -12.72 -12.19 2.13
CA LYS A 159 -13.66 -13.08 2.87
C LYS A 159 -14.67 -12.30 3.74
N GLY A 160 -14.90 -11.04 3.42
CA GLY A 160 -15.81 -10.15 4.10
C GLY A 160 -15.16 -8.82 4.52
N MET A 161 -15.97 -7.98 5.16
CA MET A 161 -15.53 -6.64 5.58
C MET A 161 -14.45 -6.68 6.64
N GLU A 162 -14.44 -7.69 7.50
CA GLU A 162 -13.42 -7.85 8.55
C GLU A 162 -12.02 -8.05 7.97
N GLU A 163 -11.86 -8.94 6.98
CA GLU A 163 -10.60 -9.15 6.30
C GLU A 163 -10.14 -7.90 5.55
N TYR A 164 -11.07 -7.19 4.90
CA TYR A 164 -10.79 -5.94 4.19
C TYR A 164 -10.29 -4.85 5.15
N ILE A 165 -10.93 -4.69 6.31
CA ILE A 165 -10.51 -3.75 7.37
C ILE A 165 -9.15 -4.17 7.92
N ALA A 166 -8.97 -5.44 8.27
CA ALA A 166 -7.71 -5.97 8.80
C ALA A 166 -6.54 -5.73 7.84
N ALA A 167 -6.74 -6.00 6.55
CA ALA A 167 -5.73 -5.75 5.54
C ALA A 167 -5.32 -4.26 5.50
N LYS A 168 -6.28 -3.34 5.54
CA LYS A 168 -5.98 -1.90 5.49
C LYS A 168 -5.32 -1.36 6.74
N LYS A 169 -5.55 -1.96 7.90
CA LYS A 169 -4.88 -1.59 9.15
C LYS A 169 -3.37 -1.81 9.09
N ASN A 170 -2.87 -2.75 8.28
CA ASN A 170 -1.43 -3.00 8.15
C ASN A 170 -0.65 -1.77 7.69
N ILE A 171 -1.30 -0.74 7.13
CA ILE A 171 -0.64 0.53 6.78
C ILE A 171 -0.06 1.25 8.00
N PHE A 172 -0.59 1.01 9.22
CA PHE A 172 -0.16 1.67 10.48
C PHE A 172 0.08 0.73 11.67
N LEU A 173 -0.37 -0.53 11.65
CA LEU A 173 -0.33 -1.42 12.83
C LEU A 173 1.10 -1.72 13.33
N TYR A 174 2.09 -1.67 12.43
CA TYR A 174 3.49 -1.94 12.75
C TYR A 174 4.28 -0.66 13.05
N GLN A 175 3.61 0.50 13.12
CA GLN A 175 4.24 1.77 13.47
C GLN A 175 4.77 1.77 14.91
N ASN A 176 5.77 2.62 15.14
CA ASN A 176 6.27 3.00 16.46
C ASN A 176 5.79 4.40 16.85
N ALA A 177 6.11 4.85 18.07
CA ALA A 177 5.65 6.11 18.63
C ALA A 177 6.16 7.38 17.90
N GLN A 178 7.17 7.28 17.05
CA GLN A 178 7.72 8.40 16.27
C GLN A 178 7.04 8.56 14.90
N GLN A 179 6.36 7.52 14.45
CA GLN A 179 5.62 7.49 13.18
C GLN A 179 4.23 8.09 13.35
N LYS A 180 3.53 8.36 12.24
CA LYS A 180 2.26 9.08 12.28
C LYS A 180 1.17 8.37 11.50
N VAL A 181 -0.06 8.47 11.99
CA VAL A 181 -1.25 8.05 11.25
C VAL A 181 -2.28 9.18 11.20
N VAL A 182 -2.80 9.40 10.00
CA VAL A 182 -3.86 10.40 9.73
C VAL A 182 -5.16 9.65 9.46
N LEU A 183 -6.17 9.87 10.28
CA LEU A 183 -7.45 9.15 10.27
C LEU A 183 -8.63 10.09 10.08
N ASN A 184 -9.63 9.64 9.34
CA ASN A 184 -10.87 10.36 9.12
C ASN A 184 -11.84 10.21 10.31
N ARG A 185 -12.09 11.32 11.03
CA ARG A 185 -13.05 11.36 12.15
C ARG A 185 -14.51 11.19 11.68
N ASP A 186 -14.82 11.57 10.45
CA ASP A 186 -16.18 11.49 9.88
C ASP A 186 -16.56 10.08 9.39
N ASN A 187 -15.65 9.13 9.45
CA ASN A 187 -15.89 7.74 9.11
C ASN A 187 -15.72 6.85 10.35
N ASP A 188 -16.80 6.26 10.84
CA ASP A 188 -16.80 5.49 12.08
C ASP A 188 -15.79 4.35 12.10
N ILE A 189 -15.57 3.69 10.94
CA ILE A 189 -14.62 2.59 10.84
C ILE A 189 -13.20 3.12 11.02
N THR A 190 -12.81 4.18 10.30
CA THR A 190 -11.46 4.74 10.43
C THR A 190 -11.23 5.36 11.80
N TYR A 191 -12.25 5.99 12.38
CA TYR A 191 -12.15 6.54 13.74
C TYR A 191 -11.98 5.45 14.80
N SER A 192 -12.57 4.27 14.59
CA SER A 192 -12.38 3.13 15.51
C SER A 192 -10.94 2.62 15.58
N PHE A 193 -10.05 3.03 14.66
CA PHE A 193 -8.64 2.64 14.65
C PHE A 193 -7.77 3.42 15.65
N VAL A 194 -8.25 4.54 16.17
CA VAL A 194 -7.50 5.41 17.09
C VAL A 194 -6.87 4.64 18.26
N PRO A 195 -7.60 3.78 19.02
CA PRO A 195 -7.00 3.05 20.13
C PRO A 195 -6.00 1.96 19.73
N GLU A 196 -5.95 1.57 18.47
CA GLU A 196 -5.03 0.55 17.94
C GLU A 196 -3.73 1.17 17.39
N ALA A 197 -3.71 2.48 17.15
CA ALA A 197 -2.56 3.17 16.61
C ALA A 197 -1.45 3.31 17.68
N LYS A 198 -0.25 2.84 17.37
CA LYS A 198 0.94 3.02 18.21
C LYS A 198 1.67 4.34 17.90
N GLY A 199 1.52 4.83 16.69
CA GLY A 199 2.06 6.10 16.22
C GLY A 199 1.23 7.29 16.69
N GLN A 200 1.71 8.49 16.39
CA GLN A 200 1.00 9.75 16.68
C GLN A 200 -0.23 9.87 15.78
N VAL A 201 -1.42 9.97 16.38
CA VAL A 201 -2.67 10.11 15.63
C VAL A 201 -2.93 11.57 15.31
N THR A 202 -3.23 11.86 14.05
CA THR A 202 -3.81 13.14 13.61
C THR A 202 -5.19 12.85 13.01
N LEU A 203 -6.22 13.53 13.51
CA LEU A 203 -7.56 13.42 12.96
C LEU A 203 -7.84 14.53 11.95
N PHE A 204 -8.63 14.22 10.92
CA PHE A 204 -9.25 15.23 10.07
C PHE A 204 -10.76 15.06 10.03
N SER A 205 -11.48 16.16 9.90
CA SER A 205 -12.94 16.18 9.83
C SER A 205 -13.48 17.33 8.99
N ARG A 206 -14.58 17.08 8.30
CA ARG A 206 -15.41 18.10 7.66
C ARG A 206 -16.69 18.36 8.40
N GLN A 207 -17.11 17.46 9.29
CA GLN A 207 -18.45 17.47 9.91
C GLN A 207 -18.38 17.58 11.44
N ASN A 208 -17.31 17.07 12.03
CA ASN A 208 -17.14 17.04 13.49
C ASN A 208 -16.17 18.11 13.95
N HIS A 209 -16.47 18.71 15.09
CA HIS A 209 -15.52 19.55 15.80
C HIS A 209 -14.34 18.71 16.31
N LEU A 210 -13.14 19.25 16.25
CA LEU A 210 -11.93 18.68 16.83
C LEU A 210 -11.23 19.78 17.63
N ASP A 211 -10.74 19.42 18.82
CA ASP A 211 -9.88 20.30 19.62
C ASP A 211 -8.45 20.32 19.03
N GLU A 212 -7.99 19.17 18.52
CA GLU A 212 -6.71 18.99 17.84
C GLU A 212 -6.90 18.23 16.51
N GLY A 213 -6.21 18.66 15.44
CA GLY A 213 -6.27 18.03 14.11
C GLY A 213 -6.54 19.01 12.98
N VAL A 214 -7.16 18.53 11.90
CA VAL A 214 -7.48 19.34 10.71
C VAL A 214 -8.99 19.34 10.51
N VAL A 215 -9.59 20.50 10.46
CA VAL A 215 -11.04 20.69 10.30
C VAL A 215 -11.37 21.64 9.17
N LEU A 216 -12.58 21.51 8.63
CA LEU A 216 -13.17 22.49 7.72
C LEU A 216 -14.17 23.35 8.51
N GLU A 217 -13.86 24.64 8.70
CA GLU A 217 -14.71 25.61 9.38
C GLU A 217 -14.99 26.79 8.42
N ASP A 218 -16.26 27.11 8.20
CA ASP A 218 -16.69 28.19 7.31
C ASP A 218 -16.04 28.19 5.91
N GLY A 219 -15.81 26.99 5.36
CA GLY A 219 -15.16 26.80 4.07
C GLY A 219 -13.63 26.94 4.08
N VAL A 220 -13.02 27.11 5.26
CA VAL A 220 -11.58 27.24 5.44
C VAL A 220 -11.02 25.98 6.10
N ILE A 221 -9.88 25.49 5.59
CA ILE A 221 -9.13 24.40 6.22
C ILE A 221 -8.34 24.98 7.38
N CYS A 222 -8.68 24.55 8.59
CA CYS A 222 -8.02 24.98 9.82
C CYS A 222 -7.20 23.85 10.43
N VAL A 223 -5.95 24.13 10.80
CA VAL A 223 -5.10 23.24 11.58
C VAL A 223 -5.18 23.67 13.04
N LYS A 224 -5.75 22.82 13.88
CA LYS A 224 -5.86 23.04 15.33
C LYS A 224 -4.72 22.31 16.03
N LYS A 225 -4.03 23.02 16.91
CA LYS A 225 -2.97 22.48 17.78
C LYS A 225 -3.27 22.90 19.20
N ASP A 226 -2.99 22.01 20.14
CA ASP A 226 -2.99 22.36 21.55
C ASP A 226 -1.93 23.45 21.82
N GLY A 227 -2.37 24.60 22.38
CA GLY A 227 -1.51 25.71 22.83
C GLY A 227 -1.15 26.69 21.75
#